data_939d585285c9c1209d53a6e15f2bd58e
#
_entry.id   939d585285c9c1209d53a6e15f2bd58e
#
_cell.length_a   1.000
_cell.length_b   1.000
_cell.length_c   1.000
_cell.angle_alpha   90.00
_cell.angle_beta   90.00
_cell.angle_gamma   90.00
#
_symmetry.space_group_name_H-M   'P 1'
#
loop_
_entity.id
_entity.type
_entity.pdbx_description
1 polymer ?
#
loop_
_entity_poly.entity_id
_entity_poly.type
_entity_poly.pdbx_seq_one_letter_code
_entity_poly.pdbx_strand_id
1 'polypeptide(L)'
;MKNKLATENLEITKREKAHNEIVRNAAVEGMVLLKNNGVLPFDKSIKTVALYGIGARRTVKGGTGSGDVNVRSYVDVEEGLENAGYEVVTKPYLDEYDRIINEAKIEYEKMLQEKGKEGVKTALFTMFANPFKEPAISEITAEDSQKYTADAAIYVLSRNSGEGADRKAEKGDYYLTDGEIRDITRLSN
;
A
#
# COMPACT_ATOMS: atom_id res chain seq x y z
N MET A 1 -29.81 -19.88 -21.36
CA MET A 1 -28.44 -19.37 -21.32
C MET A 1 -27.99 -19.26 -19.86
N LYS A 2 -27.03 -20.06 -19.42
CA LYS A 2 -26.40 -19.80 -18.09
C LYS A 2 -25.46 -18.59 -18.25
N ASN A 3 -25.86 -17.44 -17.75
CA ASN A 3 -24.95 -16.31 -17.63
C ASN A 3 -23.87 -16.69 -16.64
N LYS A 4 -22.67 -17.05 -17.11
CA LYS A 4 -21.48 -17.15 -16.26
C LYS A 4 -21.02 -15.74 -15.98
N LEU A 5 -21.40 -15.22 -14.81
CA LEU A 5 -21.00 -13.88 -14.34
C LEU A 5 -19.54 -13.82 -13.89
N ALA A 6 -18.90 -14.98 -13.66
CA ALA A 6 -17.49 -15.08 -13.30
C ALA A 6 -16.84 -16.29 -13.97
N THR A 7 -15.54 -16.24 -14.18
CA THR A 7 -14.78 -17.40 -14.62
C THR A 7 -14.42 -18.29 -13.44
N GLU A 8 -14.64 -19.58 -13.55
CA GLU A 8 -14.21 -20.59 -12.60
C GLU A 8 -12.74 -21.00 -12.82
N ASN A 9 -12.12 -20.52 -13.89
CA ASN A 9 -10.75 -20.86 -14.22
C ASN A 9 -9.78 -20.07 -13.32
N LEU A 10 -8.94 -20.77 -12.59
CA LEU A 10 -7.89 -20.20 -11.73
C LEU A 10 -6.66 -19.74 -12.53
N GLU A 11 -6.49 -20.22 -13.77
CA GLU A 11 -5.37 -19.82 -14.61
C GLU A 11 -5.59 -18.45 -15.25
N ILE A 12 -4.52 -17.67 -15.35
CA ILE A 12 -4.54 -16.39 -16.05
C ILE A 12 -4.74 -16.63 -17.54
N THR A 13 -5.81 -16.12 -18.09
CA THR A 13 -6.16 -16.26 -19.51
C THR A 13 -5.25 -15.38 -20.39
N LYS A 14 -5.21 -15.71 -21.70
CA LYS A 14 -4.48 -14.86 -22.68
C LYS A 14 -5.01 -13.44 -22.71
N ARG A 15 -6.33 -13.25 -22.52
CA ARG A 15 -6.94 -11.92 -22.44
C ARG A 15 -6.47 -11.14 -21.23
N GLU A 16 -6.44 -11.79 -20.04
CA GLU A 16 -5.95 -11.14 -18.82
C GLU A 16 -4.49 -10.72 -18.96
N LYS A 17 -3.63 -11.56 -19.56
CA LYS A 17 -2.22 -11.19 -19.83
C LYS A 17 -2.12 -9.96 -20.72
N ALA A 18 -2.86 -9.92 -21.83
CA ALA A 18 -2.87 -8.76 -22.72
C ALA A 18 -3.41 -7.50 -22.04
N HIS A 19 -4.45 -7.63 -21.20
CA HIS A 19 -4.99 -6.51 -20.43
C HIS A 19 -3.97 -6.00 -19.37
N ASN A 20 -3.22 -6.89 -18.74
CA ASN A 20 -2.18 -6.49 -17.77
C ASN A 20 -1.08 -5.65 -18.44
N GLU A 21 -0.68 -5.98 -19.69
CA GLU A 21 0.26 -5.17 -20.46
C GLU A 21 -0.31 -3.77 -20.75
N ILE A 22 -1.58 -3.68 -21.14
CA ILE A 22 -2.25 -2.40 -21.38
C ILE A 22 -2.32 -1.59 -20.08
N VAL A 23 -2.71 -2.19 -18.97
CA VAL A 23 -2.79 -1.53 -17.67
C VAL A 23 -1.43 -1.03 -17.20
N ARG A 24 -0.37 -1.84 -17.38
CA ARG A 24 1.00 -1.43 -17.05
C ARG A 24 1.42 -0.18 -17.86
N ASN A 25 1.18 -0.17 -19.15
CA ASN A 25 1.51 0.97 -20.01
C ASN A 25 0.70 2.20 -19.63
N ALA A 26 -0.60 2.03 -19.39
CA ALA A 26 -1.48 3.12 -18.93
C ALA A 26 -1.05 3.69 -17.57
N ALA A 27 -0.58 2.85 -16.64
CA ALA A 27 -0.05 3.30 -15.36
C ALA A 27 1.20 4.18 -15.53
N VAL A 28 2.12 3.80 -16.44
CA VAL A 28 3.30 4.61 -16.77
C VAL A 28 2.91 5.96 -17.35
N GLU A 29 1.95 6.00 -18.27
CA GLU A 29 1.42 7.25 -18.85
C GLU A 29 0.70 8.13 -17.82
N GLY A 30 0.15 7.52 -16.78
CA GLY A 30 -0.52 8.24 -15.68
C GLY A 30 0.43 8.79 -14.60
N MET A 31 1.71 8.45 -14.62
CA MET A 31 2.69 8.94 -13.66
C MET A 31 3.14 10.36 -13.97
N VAL A 32 3.22 11.20 -12.94
CA VAL A 32 3.68 12.59 -13.06
C VAL A 32 4.92 12.80 -12.20
N LEU A 33 6.04 13.12 -12.83
CA LEU A 33 7.27 13.50 -12.14
C LEU A 33 7.20 14.96 -11.72
N LEU A 34 6.82 15.23 -10.47
CA LEU A 34 6.62 16.58 -9.96
C LEU A 34 7.92 17.34 -9.74
N LYS A 35 8.99 16.63 -9.34
CA LYS A 35 10.31 17.21 -9.07
C LYS A 35 11.39 16.15 -9.28
N ASN A 36 12.49 16.54 -9.90
CA ASN A 36 13.68 15.71 -10.05
C ASN A 36 14.93 16.58 -10.00
N ASN A 37 15.82 16.27 -9.09
CA ASN A 37 17.13 16.92 -8.96
C ASN A 37 18.25 16.08 -9.62
N GLY A 38 17.91 15.24 -10.59
CA GLY A 38 18.86 14.37 -11.28
C GLY A 38 19.01 12.97 -10.64
N VAL A 39 18.20 12.62 -9.63
CA VAL A 39 18.21 11.29 -9.01
C VAL A 39 17.56 10.25 -9.93
N LEU A 40 16.54 10.63 -10.67
CA LEU A 40 15.84 9.76 -11.60
C LEU A 40 16.18 10.11 -13.06
N PRO A 41 16.34 9.12 -13.94
CA PRO A 41 16.33 7.68 -13.64
C PRO A 41 17.53 7.30 -12.77
N PHE A 42 17.39 6.27 -11.95
CA PHE A 42 18.52 5.76 -11.15
C PHE A 42 19.70 5.40 -12.07
N ASP A 43 20.91 5.75 -11.61
CA ASP A 43 22.13 5.29 -12.26
C ASP A 43 22.24 3.76 -12.18
N LYS A 44 22.92 3.16 -13.15
CA LYS A 44 23.12 1.71 -13.21
C LYS A 44 23.91 1.13 -12.04
N SER A 45 24.61 1.96 -11.27
CA SER A 45 25.32 1.57 -10.05
C SER A 45 24.37 1.30 -8.89
N ILE A 46 23.18 1.91 -8.86
CA ILE A 46 22.16 1.67 -7.84
C ILE A 46 21.64 0.23 -7.95
N LYS A 47 21.82 -0.57 -6.90
CA LYS A 47 21.42 -1.97 -6.83
C LYS A 47 20.50 -2.25 -5.65
N THR A 48 20.74 -1.55 -4.54
CA THR A 48 20.03 -1.74 -3.29
C THR A 48 19.15 -0.53 -2.99
N VAL A 49 17.93 -0.79 -2.51
CA VAL A 49 16.95 0.24 -2.17
C VAL A 49 16.41 0.00 -0.77
N ALA A 50 16.44 1.03 0.06
CA ALA A 50 15.72 1.08 1.32
C ALA A 50 14.31 1.63 1.06
N LEU A 51 13.30 0.77 1.13
CA LEU A 51 11.90 1.08 0.82
C LEU A 51 11.11 1.27 2.12
N TYR A 52 10.43 2.39 2.25
CA TYR A 52 9.67 2.78 3.43
C TYR A 52 8.29 3.34 3.08
N GLY A 53 7.48 3.53 4.10
CA GLY A 53 6.16 4.13 3.99
C GLY A 53 5.05 3.12 3.72
N ILE A 54 3.83 3.51 4.10
CA ILE A 54 2.66 2.63 4.07
C ILE A 54 2.32 2.14 2.65
N GLY A 55 2.62 2.94 1.63
CA GLY A 55 2.36 2.60 0.24
C GLY A 55 3.29 1.55 -0.35
N ALA A 56 4.37 1.16 0.34
CA ALA A 56 5.36 0.19 -0.16
C ALA A 56 4.71 -1.15 -0.55
N ARG A 57 3.93 -1.73 0.36
CA ARG A 57 3.16 -2.98 0.18
C ARG A 57 1.66 -2.77 0.12
N ARG A 58 1.17 -1.55 0.43
CA ARG A 58 -0.24 -1.17 0.40
C ARG A 58 -0.49 -0.16 -0.70
N THR A 59 0.02 -0.49 -1.86
CA THR A 59 -0.17 0.28 -3.08
C THR A 59 -1.65 0.33 -3.42
N VAL A 60 -2.20 1.52 -3.54
CA VAL A 60 -3.61 1.72 -3.88
C VAL A 60 -3.85 1.33 -5.33
N LYS A 61 -4.69 0.33 -5.55
CA LYS A 61 -5.05 -0.19 -6.88
C LYS A 61 -6.37 0.36 -7.41
N GLY A 62 -7.15 1.02 -6.57
CA GLY A 62 -8.47 1.57 -6.89
C GLY A 62 -9.00 2.40 -5.73
N GLY A 63 -10.16 3.05 -5.91
CA GLY A 63 -10.84 3.75 -4.84
C GLY A 63 -11.43 2.80 -3.80
N THR A 64 -11.88 3.35 -2.66
CA THR A 64 -12.67 2.60 -1.68
C THR A 64 -14.11 2.41 -2.16
N GLY A 65 -14.87 1.54 -1.52
CA GLY A 65 -16.25 1.24 -1.91
C GLY A 65 -16.31 0.40 -3.19
N SER A 66 -17.12 0.79 -4.16
CA SER A 66 -17.31 0.06 -5.42
C SER A 66 -16.04 -0.03 -6.29
N GLY A 67 -15.07 0.85 -6.06
CA GLY A 67 -13.76 0.83 -6.74
C GLY A 67 -12.76 -0.19 -6.14
N ASP A 68 -13.02 -0.73 -4.95
CA ASP A 68 -12.17 -1.74 -4.33
C ASP A 68 -12.58 -3.15 -4.78
N VAL A 69 -12.24 -3.47 -6.01
CA VAL A 69 -12.56 -4.76 -6.61
C VAL A 69 -11.54 -5.83 -6.23
N ASN A 70 -12.05 -7.06 -6.06
CA ASN A 70 -11.19 -8.22 -5.91
C ASN A 70 -10.41 -8.47 -7.20
N VAL A 71 -9.10 -8.48 -7.09
CA VAL A 71 -8.19 -8.80 -8.20
C VAL A 71 -7.47 -10.11 -7.92
N ARG A 72 -7.11 -10.82 -8.98
CA ARG A 72 -6.37 -12.09 -8.88
C ARG A 72 -4.95 -11.88 -8.39
N SER A 73 -4.32 -10.81 -8.84
CA SER A 73 -2.98 -10.37 -8.45
C SER A 73 -2.83 -8.88 -8.74
N TYR A 74 -1.94 -8.23 -8.05
CA TYR A 74 -1.47 -6.88 -8.32
C TYR A 74 0.00 -6.82 -7.94
N VAL A 75 0.73 -5.87 -8.52
CA VAL A 75 2.13 -5.62 -8.20
C VAL A 75 2.18 -4.39 -7.31
N ASP A 76 2.72 -4.53 -6.11
CA ASP A 76 3.02 -3.41 -5.24
C ASP A 76 4.39 -2.78 -5.56
N VAL A 77 4.80 -1.77 -4.81
CA VAL A 77 6.06 -1.07 -5.08
C VAL A 77 7.26 -1.95 -4.76
N GLU A 78 7.21 -2.77 -3.71
CA GLU A 78 8.27 -3.71 -3.37
C GLU A 78 8.49 -4.72 -4.50
N GLU A 79 7.43 -5.42 -4.91
CA GLU A 79 7.49 -6.38 -6.00
C GLU A 79 7.90 -5.73 -7.32
N GLY A 80 7.44 -4.50 -7.58
CA GLY A 80 7.81 -3.74 -8.77
C GLY A 80 9.30 -3.42 -8.84
N LEU A 81 9.91 -3.04 -7.71
CA LEU A 81 11.35 -2.81 -7.61
C LEU A 81 12.16 -4.09 -7.79
N GLU A 82 11.74 -5.19 -7.17
CA GLU A 82 12.39 -6.49 -7.33
C GLU A 82 12.31 -7.01 -8.77
N ASN A 83 11.14 -6.87 -9.40
CA ASN A 83 10.96 -7.21 -10.82
C ASN A 83 11.82 -6.34 -11.74
N ALA A 84 12.19 -5.14 -11.32
CA ALA A 84 13.14 -4.27 -12.02
C ALA A 84 14.61 -4.59 -11.71
N GLY A 85 14.89 -5.54 -10.82
CA GLY A 85 16.22 -6.02 -10.48
C GLY A 85 16.91 -5.31 -9.32
N TYR A 86 16.17 -4.54 -8.52
CA TYR A 86 16.67 -3.95 -7.28
C TYR A 86 16.51 -4.92 -6.11
N GLU A 87 17.44 -4.87 -5.17
CA GLU A 87 17.33 -5.53 -3.87
C GLU A 87 16.70 -4.58 -2.86
N VAL A 88 15.57 -4.97 -2.27
CA VAL A 88 14.90 -4.21 -1.20
C VAL A 88 15.45 -4.67 0.15
N VAL A 89 16.30 -3.84 0.78
CA VAL A 89 17.00 -4.20 2.03
C VAL A 89 16.14 -4.06 3.28
N THR A 90 15.03 -3.33 3.21
CA THR A 90 14.13 -3.03 4.34
C THR A 90 12.98 -4.02 4.50
N LYS A 91 13.04 -5.19 3.87
CA LYS A 91 11.99 -6.22 4.02
C LYS A 91 11.65 -6.53 5.48
N PRO A 92 12.62 -6.74 6.40
CA PRO A 92 12.27 -7.03 7.79
C PRO A 92 11.51 -5.91 8.49
N TYR A 93 11.74 -4.64 8.13
CA TYR A 93 10.96 -3.49 8.62
C TYR A 93 9.52 -3.53 8.10
N LEU A 94 9.33 -3.84 6.81
CA LEU A 94 8.01 -3.97 6.20
C LEU A 94 7.25 -5.21 6.73
N ASP A 95 7.94 -6.32 6.99
CA ASP A 95 7.38 -7.53 7.57
C ASP A 95 6.85 -7.27 8.99
N GLU A 96 7.58 -6.51 9.79
CA GLU A 96 7.15 -6.13 11.14
C GLU A 96 5.88 -5.26 11.09
N TYR A 97 5.80 -4.34 10.14
CA TYR A 97 4.59 -3.55 9.95
C TYR A 97 3.40 -4.41 9.53
N ASP A 98 3.59 -5.35 8.62
CA ASP A 98 2.55 -6.30 8.22
C ASP A 98 2.08 -7.15 9.41
N ARG A 99 3.00 -7.57 10.29
CA ARG A 99 2.68 -8.29 11.52
C ARG A 99 1.77 -7.47 12.42
N ILE A 100 2.13 -6.20 12.67
CA ILE A 100 1.34 -5.26 13.50
C ILE A 100 -0.07 -5.08 12.95
N ILE A 101 -0.22 -4.91 11.64
CA ILE A 101 -1.53 -4.76 11.01
C ILE A 101 -2.36 -6.04 11.12
N ASN A 102 -1.73 -7.19 10.89
CA ASN A 102 -2.44 -8.47 10.97
C ASN A 102 -2.92 -8.75 12.40
N GLU A 103 -2.13 -8.43 13.40
CA GLU A 103 -2.55 -8.53 14.81
C GLU A 103 -3.73 -7.60 15.11
N ALA A 104 -3.66 -6.34 14.67
CA ALA A 104 -4.76 -5.39 14.83
C ALA A 104 -6.05 -5.84 14.12
N LYS A 105 -5.94 -6.45 12.92
CA LYS A 105 -7.08 -7.03 12.21
C LYS A 105 -7.72 -8.18 13.00
N ILE A 106 -6.90 -9.10 13.52
CA ILE A 106 -7.38 -10.22 14.33
C ILE A 106 -8.12 -9.72 15.56
N GLU A 107 -7.59 -8.70 16.22
CA GLU A 107 -8.26 -8.10 17.39
C GLU A 107 -9.58 -7.45 17.02
N TYR A 108 -9.61 -6.71 15.90
CA TYR A 108 -10.84 -6.10 15.40
C TYR A 108 -11.90 -7.15 15.03
N GLU A 109 -11.51 -8.23 14.35
CA GLU A 109 -12.41 -9.34 14.01
C GLU A 109 -12.95 -10.03 15.25
N LYS A 110 -12.13 -10.26 16.28
CA LYS A 110 -12.58 -10.79 17.58
C LYS A 110 -13.62 -9.87 18.23
N MET A 111 -13.37 -8.56 18.22
CA MET A 111 -14.32 -7.58 18.73
C MET A 111 -15.66 -7.66 17.98
N LEU A 112 -15.65 -7.74 16.64
CA LEU A 112 -16.87 -7.89 15.86
C LEU A 112 -17.57 -9.22 16.13
N GLN A 113 -16.85 -10.32 16.33
CA GLN A 113 -17.42 -11.62 16.68
C GLN A 113 -18.12 -11.57 18.05
N GLU A 114 -17.50 -10.94 19.04
CA GLU A 114 -18.15 -10.75 20.36
C GLU A 114 -19.44 -9.93 20.23
N LYS A 115 -19.42 -8.84 19.46
CA LYS A 115 -20.61 -8.06 19.15
C LYS A 115 -21.67 -8.85 18.37
N GLY A 116 -21.24 -9.79 17.54
CA GLY A 116 -22.10 -10.73 16.82
C GLY A 116 -22.88 -11.65 17.75
N LYS A 117 -22.37 -12.00 18.93
CA LYS A 117 -23.08 -12.77 19.95
C LYS A 117 -24.29 -12.00 20.54
N GLU A 118 -24.19 -10.67 20.59
CA GLU A 118 -25.30 -9.78 20.99
C GLU A 118 -26.36 -9.64 19.86
N GLY A 119 -26.00 -10.00 18.63
CA GLY A 119 -26.86 -9.98 17.44
C GLY A 119 -26.15 -9.44 16.20
N VAL A 120 -26.55 -9.96 15.04
CA VAL A 120 -25.95 -9.58 13.73
C VAL A 120 -26.08 -8.07 13.47
N LYS A 121 -27.20 -7.46 13.86
CA LYS A 121 -27.41 -6.01 13.71
C LYS A 121 -26.43 -5.21 14.55
N THR A 122 -26.10 -5.66 15.76
CA THR A 122 -25.11 -5.02 16.63
C THR A 122 -23.71 -5.07 16.02
N ALA A 123 -23.30 -6.22 15.50
CA ALA A 123 -22.02 -6.35 14.82
C ALA A 123 -21.92 -5.43 13.58
N LEU A 124 -22.95 -5.42 12.74
CA LEU A 124 -22.99 -4.54 11.56
C LEU A 124 -22.95 -3.05 11.96
N PHE A 125 -23.75 -2.65 12.93
CA PHE A 125 -23.72 -1.27 13.43
C PHE A 125 -22.34 -0.90 13.99
N THR A 126 -21.70 -1.79 14.75
CA THR A 126 -20.35 -1.57 15.29
C THR A 126 -19.34 -1.43 14.15
N MET A 127 -19.41 -2.27 13.14
CA MET A 127 -18.52 -2.20 11.97
C MET A 127 -18.64 -0.86 11.22
N PHE A 128 -19.87 -0.35 11.03
CA PHE A 128 -20.09 0.95 10.38
C PHE A 128 -19.72 2.14 11.26
N ALA A 129 -20.00 2.07 12.56
CA ALA A 129 -19.69 3.14 13.50
C ALA A 129 -18.18 3.22 13.82
N ASN A 130 -17.49 2.09 13.80
CA ASN A 130 -16.07 1.96 14.12
C ASN A 130 -15.38 1.11 13.05
N PRO A 131 -15.19 1.60 11.83
CA PRO A 131 -14.50 0.85 10.79
C PRO A 131 -13.04 0.56 11.21
N PHE A 132 -12.50 -0.55 10.72
CA PHE A 132 -11.10 -0.87 10.95
C PHE A 132 -10.21 0.27 10.48
N LYS A 133 -9.30 0.69 11.35
CA LYS A 133 -8.25 1.66 11.00
C LYS A 133 -6.90 0.97 11.11
N GLU A 134 -6.14 1.01 10.04
CA GLU A 134 -4.79 0.47 10.07
C GLU A 134 -3.94 1.27 11.08
N PRO A 135 -3.15 0.59 11.91
CA PRO A 135 -2.15 1.25 12.76
C PRO A 135 -1.19 2.10 11.92
N ALA A 136 -0.68 3.17 12.51
CA ALA A 136 0.38 3.94 11.87
C ALA A 136 1.63 3.06 11.71
N ILE A 137 2.34 3.26 10.60
CA ILE A 137 3.65 2.61 10.41
C ILE A 137 4.62 3.09 11.50
N SER A 138 5.48 2.18 11.93
CA SER A 138 6.52 2.51 12.91
C SER A 138 7.45 3.61 12.39
N GLU A 139 7.86 4.51 13.28
CA GLU A 139 8.83 5.55 12.96
C GLU A 139 10.17 4.93 12.53
N ILE A 140 10.78 5.50 11.48
CA ILE A 140 12.13 5.11 11.08
C ILE A 140 13.10 5.67 12.12
N THR A 141 13.77 4.79 12.85
CA THR A 141 14.74 5.17 13.86
C THR A 141 16.13 5.45 13.25
N ALA A 142 17.03 6.06 14.02
CA ALA A 142 18.42 6.20 13.61
C ALA A 142 19.12 4.83 13.47
N GLU A 143 18.69 3.84 14.26
CA GLU A 143 19.17 2.46 14.16
C GLU A 143 18.71 1.82 12.86
N ASP A 144 17.45 2.01 12.46
CA ASP A 144 16.94 1.51 11.18
C ASP A 144 17.72 2.09 10.00
N SER A 145 18.00 3.39 9.99
CA SER A 145 18.78 4.05 8.94
C SER A 145 20.20 3.50 8.83
N GLN A 146 20.82 3.11 9.94
CA GLN A 146 22.14 2.48 9.95
C GLN A 146 22.09 1.01 9.54
N LYS A 147 21.08 0.29 10.01
CA LYS A 147 20.88 -1.14 9.75
C LYS A 147 20.58 -1.42 8.28
N TYR A 148 19.77 -0.58 7.65
CA TYR A 148 19.30 -0.75 6.29
C TYR A 148 20.01 0.21 5.31
N THR A 149 21.34 0.20 5.33
CA THR A 149 22.14 0.99 4.36
C THR A 149 21.88 0.49 2.94
N ALA A 150 21.61 1.42 2.05
CA ALA A 150 21.29 1.15 0.64
C ALA A 150 21.84 2.27 -0.26
N ASP A 151 21.89 2.00 -1.58
CA ASP A 151 22.33 2.99 -2.57
C ASP A 151 21.31 4.12 -2.74
N ALA A 152 20.03 3.84 -2.50
CA ALA A 152 18.95 4.83 -2.53
C ALA A 152 17.86 4.50 -1.51
N ALA A 153 17.14 5.53 -1.07
CA ALA A 153 15.95 5.37 -0.23
C ALA A 153 14.70 5.86 -0.99
N ILE A 154 13.61 5.11 -0.84
CA ILE A 154 12.30 5.45 -1.40
C ILE A 154 11.28 5.47 -0.26
N TYR A 155 10.53 6.56 -0.14
CA TYR A 155 9.42 6.67 0.80
C TYR A 155 8.11 6.75 0.03
N VAL A 156 7.22 5.78 0.22
CA VAL A 156 5.96 5.66 -0.51
C VAL A 156 4.80 6.11 0.35
N LEU A 157 4.27 7.27 0.04
CA LEU A 157 3.02 7.77 0.61
C LEU A 157 1.84 7.07 -0.05
N SER A 158 0.86 6.69 0.75
CA SER A 158 -0.41 6.17 0.24
C SER A 158 -1.54 7.06 0.70
N ARG A 159 -2.34 7.51 -0.24
CA ARG A 159 -3.55 8.31 0.01
C ARG A 159 -4.66 7.79 -0.88
N ASN A 160 -5.81 7.59 -0.29
CA ASN A 160 -7.00 7.16 -1.00
C ASN A 160 -8.19 8.01 -0.55
N SER A 161 -9.11 8.29 -1.45
CA SER A 161 -10.39 8.90 -1.13
C SER A 161 -11.51 7.90 -1.34
N GLY A 162 -12.48 7.90 -0.43
CA GLY A 162 -13.66 7.06 -0.54
C GLY A 162 -14.71 7.66 -1.47
N GLU A 163 -15.63 6.82 -1.90
CA GLU A 163 -16.84 7.24 -2.59
C GLU A 163 -17.65 8.17 -1.67
N GLY A 164 -17.97 9.38 -2.16
CA GLY A 164 -18.68 10.40 -1.38
C GLY A 164 -17.87 11.09 -0.28
N ALA A 165 -16.55 10.90 -0.23
CA ALA A 165 -15.66 11.52 0.73
C ALA A 165 -14.50 12.24 0.02
N ASP A 166 -14.62 13.57 -0.09
CA ASP A 166 -13.53 14.38 -0.61
C ASP A 166 -12.35 14.46 0.36
N ARG A 167 -11.16 14.69 -0.20
CA ARG A 167 -9.95 14.89 0.59
C ARG A 167 -10.02 16.22 1.33
N LYS A 168 -9.57 16.21 2.58
CA LYS A 168 -9.54 17.38 3.45
C LYS A 168 -8.14 17.96 3.53
N ALA A 169 -8.02 19.28 3.63
CA ALA A 169 -6.76 19.98 3.80
C ALA A 169 -6.24 19.86 5.25
N GLU A 170 -6.03 18.62 5.72
CA GLU A 170 -5.58 18.30 7.07
C GLU A 170 -4.44 17.27 7.04
N LYS A 171 -3.71 17.15 8.17
CA LYS A 171 -2.60 16.20 8.31
C LYS A 171 -3.10 14.75 8.24
N GLY A 172 -2.40 13.94 7.46
CA GLY A 172 -2.75 12.54 7.24
C GLY A 172 -3.74 12.33 6.08
N ASP A 173 -4.30 13.41 5.56
CA ASP A 173 -5.10 13.38 4.35
C ASP A 173 -4.36 14.12 3.21
N TYR A 174 -4.60 15.41 2.99
CA TYR A 174 -3.87 16.19 1.97
C TYR A 174 -2.44 16.49 2.41
N TYR A 175 -2.25 16.92 3.66
CA TYR A 175 -0.94 17.22 4.21
C TYR A 175 -0.29 15.99 4.84
N LEU A 176 1.05 15.99 4.87
CA LEU A 176 1.83 14.97 5.57
C LEU A 176 1.54 15.00 7.08
N THR A 177 1.57 13.84 7.70
CA THR A 177 1.60 13.74 9.16
C THR A 177 2.96 14.19 9.69
N ASP A 178 3.04 14.48 10.99
CA ASP A 178 4.32 14.81 11.63
C ASP A 178 5.29 13.62 11.59
N GLY A 179 4.79 12.38 11.62
CA GLY A 179 5.56 11.15 11.45
C GLY A 179 6.19 11.06 10.07
N GLU A 180 5.39 11.22 9.02
CA GLU A 180 5.87 11.21 7.64
C GLU A 180 6.93 12.29 7.38
N ILE A 181 6.73 13.49 7.93
CA ILE A 181 7.71 14.58 7.82
C ILE A 181 9.02 14.19 8.49
N ARG A 182 8.98 13.62 9.72
CA ARG A 182 10.19 13.16 10.43
C ARG A 182 10.94 12.10 9.65
N ASP A 183 10.21 11.09 9.17
CA ASP A 183 10.78 9.97 8.45
C ASP A 183 11.44 10.40 7.13
N ILE A 184 10.75 11.21 6.33
CA ILE A 184 11.29 11.75 5.08
C ILE A 184 12.50 12.63 5.35
N THR A 185 12.45 13.47 6.40
CA THR A 185 13.59 14.31 6.78
C THR A 185 14.78 13.47 7.20
N ARG A 186 14.56 12.38 7.94
CA ARG A 186 15.64 11.47 8.35
C ARG A 186 16.29 10.77 7.17
N LEU A 187 15.52 10.34 6.20
CA LEU A 187 16.02 9.68 4.99
C LEU A 187 16.76 10.64 4.04
N SER A 188 16.53 11.95 4.15
CA SER A 188 17.16 12.96 3.30
C SER A 188 18.51 13.47 3.84
N ASN A 189 18.89 13.11 5.06
CA ASN A 189 20.15 13.49 5.72
C ASN A 189 21.15 12.34 5.75
#